data_7adf55676d9215e433c9c07484ad915f
#
_entry.id   7adf55676d9215e433c9c07484ad915f
#
_cell.length_a   1.000
_cell.length_b   1.000
_cell.length_c   1.000
_cell.angle_alpha   90.00
_cell.angle_beta   90.00
_cell.angle_gamma   90.00
#
_symmetry.space_group_name_H-M   'P 1'
#
loop_
_entity.id
_entity.type
_entity.pdbx_description
1 polymer ?
#
loop_
_entity_poly.entity_id
_entity_poly.type
_entity_poly.pdbx_seq_one_letter_code
_entity_poly.pdbx_strand_id
1 'polypeptide(L)'
;MNKRTLFILHLPPPVHGSSMVGQYIKDSKILNDAVEGNFINLSTSRTVDEIGKNPLVKISRYLKIILKVIIKLIKYNPEIVYLAITAKGIGFYKDFPIALLAKLFGKRVVLHYHNKGVNLKQHLFVYDLMYRILFKSTKVILLSERLYVDVKKYVKKKNVFFCPNGIPYPNFKVKISSKISKDKVPKLLFLSNLIEGKGVYVLLEALKILNFEGLKFQCNFVGGEGDISLSQLNQKINNLNLQNCVSYLGKKYNDDKHKILQSSDIFVFPTFYHNECFPLVLLEAMMFGLPVISTNEGGIPDIVKDGETGFIVEKQKPKQLAEKIKWFIENPEKAILVGKKGQEMFFKHYTLEVFEKRIIHILNQI
;
A
#
# COMPACT_ATOMS: atom_id res chain seq x y z
N MET A 1 -28.11 -11.89 14.55
CA MET A 1 -27.57 -10.69 15.25
C MET A 1 -26.22 -10.34 14.64
N ASN A 2 -26.00 -9.07 14.31
CA ASN A 2 -24.71 -8.61 13.82
C ASN A 2 -23.64 -8.73 14.90
N LYS A 3 -22.46 -9.29 14.58
CA LYS A 3 -21.38 -9.46 15.55
C LYS A 3 -20.84 -8.11 16.00
N ARG A 4 -20.76 -7.87 17.30
CA ARG A 4 -20.14 -6.66 17.86
C ARG A 4 -18.62 -6.71 17.62
N THR A 5 -18.14 -5.80 16.79
CA THR A 5 -16.74 -5.77 16.36
C THR A 5 -16.08 -4.43 16.73
N LEU A 6 -14.98 -4.49 17.49
CA LEU A 6 -14.15 -3.33 17.79
C LEU A 6 -13.01 -3.25 16.77
N PHE A 7 -13.08 -2.24 15.91
CA PHE A 7 -12.05 -1.94 14.93
C PHE A 7 -11.01 -0.98 15.53
N ILE A 8 -9.77 -1.40 15.58
CA ILE A 8 -8.62 -0.60 16.04
C ILE A 8 -7.71 -0.39 14.83
N LEU A 9 -7.79 0.78 14.23
CA LEU A 9 -7.25 1.08 12.90
C LEU A 9 -6.33 2.29 12.92
N HIS A 10 -5.39 2.34 12.01
CA HIS A 10 -4.74 3.60 11.65
C HIS A 10 -5.70 4.39 10.78
N LEU A 11 -6.00 5.64 11.18
CA LEU A 11 -6.85 6.57 10.42
C LEU A 11 -6.04 7.83 10.10
N PRO A 12 -6.32 8.49 8.96
CA PRO A 12 -5.72 9.79 8.67
C PRO A 12 -6.13 10.85 9.71
N PRO A 13 -5.33 11.88 9.95
CA PRO A 13 -3.94 12.03 9.55
C PRO A 13 -2.98 11.18 10.41
N PRO A 14 -1.75 10.83 9.96
CA PRO A 14 -1.17 11.13 8.64
C PRO A 14 -1.71 10.23 7.53
N VAL A 15 -1.68 10.74 6.28
CA VAL A 15 -2.13 10.01 5.08
C VAL A 15 -1.02 9.06 4.62
N HIS A 16 -1.29 7.76 4.67
CA HIS A 16 -0.46 6.68 4.13
C HIS A 16 -1.33 5.46 3.81
N GLY A 17 -0.80 4.46 3.09
CA GLY A 17 -1.61 3.35 2.57
C GLY A 17 -2.50 2.68 3.62
N SER A 18 -1.95 2.26 4.77
CA SER A 18 -2.76 1.60 5.81
C SER A 18 -3.78 2.52 6.48
N SER A 19 -3.51 3.85 6.61
CA SER A 19 -4.49 4.78 7.17
C SER A 19 -5.64 5.04 6.20
N MET A 20 -5.37 5.05 4.89
CA MET A 20 -6.44 5.14 3.88
C MET A 20 -7.32 3.90 3.89
N VAL A 21 -6.74 2.70 3.96
CA VAL A 21 -7.54 1.48 4.08
C VAL A 21 -8.36 1.46 5.38
N GLY A 22 -7.77 1.92 6.49
CA GLY A 22 -8.51 2.09 7.75
C GLY A 22 -9.69 3.04 7.61
N GLN A 23 -9.53 4.15 6.87
CA GLN A 23 -10.61 5.09 6.59
C GLN A 23 -11.70 4.44 5.73
N TYR A 24 -11.33 3.67 4.70
CA TYR A 24 -12.31 2.95 3.87
C TYR A 24 -13.13 1.96 4.71
N ILE A 25 -12.48 1.20 5.61
CA ILE A 25 -13.19 0.29 6.53
C ILE A 25 -14.18 1.07 7.43
N LYS A 26 -13.74 2.21 7.98
CA LYS A 26 -14.57 3.01 8.88
C LYS A 26 -15.79 3.62 8.18
N ASP A 27 -15.60 4.12 6.96
CA ASP A 27 -16.64 4.84 6.20
C ASP A 27 -17.53 3.89 5.39
N SER A 28 -17.21 2.59 5.36
CA SER A 28 -17.97 1.58 4.63
C SER A 28 -19.39 1.43 5.18
N LYS A 29 -20.39 1.79 4.39
CA LYS A 29 -21.78 1.55 4.70
C LYS A 29 -22.09 0.04 4.74
N ILE A 30 -21.65 -0.70 3.72
CA ILE A 30 -21.86 -2.14 3.59
C ILE A 30 -21.32 -2.90 4.81
N LEU A 31 -20.14 -2.53 5.29
CA LEU A 31 -19.54 -3.14 6.47
C LEU A 31 -20.32 -2.78 7.75
N ASN A 32 -20.67 -1.50 7.91
CA ASN A 32 -21.40 -1.02 9.09
C ASN A 32 -22.82 -1.59 9.17
N ASP A 33 -23.43 -1.90 8.03
CA ASP A 33 -24.75 -2.59 7.99
C ASP A 33 -24.59 -4.09 8.32
N ALA A 34 -23.46 -4.70 8.00
CA ALA A 34 -23.21 -6.13 8.20
C ALA A 34 -22.71 -6.49 9.61
N VAL A 35 -22.08 -5.56 10.33
CA VAL A 35 -21.54 -5.75 11.69
C VAL A 35 -21.88 -4.55 12.56
N GLU A 36 -22.10 -4.78 13.85
CA GLU A 36 -22.17 -3.70 14.82
C GLU A 36 -20.73 -3.21 15.10
N GLY A 37 -20.31 -2.15 14.40
CA GLY A 37 -18.92 -1.66 14.40
C GLY A 37 -18.69 -0.54 15.41
N ASN A 38 -17.59 -0.62 16.17
CA ASN A 38 -17.06 0.50 16.95
C ASN A 38 -15.60 0.72 16.60
N PHE A 39 -15.14 2.00 16.55
CA PHE A 39 -13.85 2.35 15.97
C PHE A 39 -12.95 3.09 16.96
N ILE A 40 -11.66 2.72 16.97
CA ILE A 40 -10.61 3.43 17.69
C ILE A 40 -9.47 3.74 16.71
N ASN A 41 -9.06 5.02 16.66
CA ASN A 41 -7.87 5.43 15.89
C ASN A 41 -6.60 5.11 16.68
N LEU A 42 -5.71 4.31 16.08
CA LEU A 42 -4.42 3.89 16.63
C LEU A 42 -3.30 4.93 16.39
N SER A 43 -3.54 5.93 15.53
CA SER A 43 -2.54 6.91 15.16
C SER A 43 -2.20 7.84 16.33
N THR A 44 -0.92 7.93 16.69
CA THR A 44 -0.39 8.83 17.73
C THR A 44 0.20 10.11 17.17
N SER A 45 0.51 10.16 15.88
CA SER A 45 0.97 11.36 15.15
C SER A 45 -0.18 11.99 14.38
N ARG A 46 -0.24 13.33 14.33
CA ARG A 46 -1.25 14.08 13.59
C ARG A 46 -0.78 14.54 12.21
N THR A 47 0.54 14.65 12.03
CA THR A 47 1.18 14.99 10.76
C THR A 47 2.33 14.05 10.48
N VAL A 48 2.79 13.98 9.23
CA VAL A 48 3.98 13.20 8.84
C VAL A 48 5.21 13.76 9.55
N ASP A 49 5.30 15.08 9.72
CA ASP A 49 6.42 15.79 10.34
C ASP A 49 6.53 15.55 11.86
N GLU A 50 5.44 15.11 12.52
CA GLU A 50 5.46 14.68 13.92
C GLU A 50 6.08 13.29 14.11
N ILE A 51 6.31 12.54 13.05
CA ILE A 51 6.90 11.20 13.14
C ILE A 51 8.33 11.33 13.66
N GLY A 52 8.63 10.72 14.82
CA GLY A 52 9.94 10.83 15.48
C GLY A 52 10.10 12.00 16.46
N LYS A 53 9.15 12.97 16.50
CA LYS A 53 9.22 14.16 17.38
C LYS A 53 8.27 14.05 18.58
N ASN A 54 8.52 14.83 19.65
CA ASN A 54 7.67 15.01 20.83
C ASN A 54 7.22 13.69 21.52
N PRO A 55 8.15 12.90 22.10
CA PRO A 55 7.85 11.59 22.66
C PRO A 55 6.82 11.64 23.80
N LEU A 56 6.86 12.64 24.69
CA LEU A 56 5.94 12.76 25.82
C LEU A 56 4.48 12.95 25.37
N VAL A 57 4.26 13.79 24.36
CA VAL A 57 2.91 13.99 23.79
C VAL A 57 2.38 12.68 23.18
N LYS A 58 3.25 11.90 22.52
CA LYS A 58 2.86 10.60 21.95
C LYS A 58 2.56 9.58 23.00
N ILE A 59 3.31 9.54 24.10
CA ILE A 59 3.04 8.67 25.25
C ILE A 59 1.67 9.00 25.86
N SER A 60 1.39 10.29 26.11
CA SER A 60 0.08 10.71 26.62
C SER A 60 -1.07 10.31 25.67
N ARG A 61 -0.91 10.54 24.36
CA ARG A 61 -1.90 10.10 23.35
C ARG A 61 -2.07 8.58 23.36
N TYR A 62 -1.00 7.83 23.48
CA TYR A 62 -1.00 6.38 23.53
C TYR A 62 -1.73 5.86 24.79
N LEU A 63 -1.46 6.42 25.98
CA LEU A 63 -2.17 6.06 27.20
C LEU A 63 -3.67 6.32 27.08
N LYS A 64 -4.09 7.42 26.45
CA LYS A 64 -5.49 7.69 26.14
C LYS A 64 -6.10 6.63 25.20
N ILE A 65 -5.33 6.11 24.23
CA ILE A 65 -5.79 5.01 23.35
C ILE A 65 -5.99 3.74 24.18
N ILE A 66 -5.03 3.35 25.02
CA ILE A 66 -5.15 2.18 25.91
C ILE A 66 -6.39 2.28 26.79
N LEU A 67 -6.60 3.43 27.43
CA LEU A 67 -7.78 3.65 28.28
C LEU A 67 -9.08 3.51 27.47
N LYS A 68 -9.14 4.09 26.26
CA LYS A 68 -10.31 3.91 25.37
C LYS A 68 -10.53 2.45 25.01
N VAL A 69 -9.46 1.69 24.73
CA VAL A 69 -9.56 0.25 24.44
C VAL A 69 -10.16 -0.48 25.64
N ILE A 70 -9.65 -0.27 26.84
CA ILE A 70 -10.17 -0.91 28.07
C ILE A 70 -11.66 -0.57 28.28
N ILE A 71 -12.02 0.72 28.18
CA ILE A 71 -13.42 1.14 28.32
C ILE A 71 -14.32 0.45 27.30
N LYS A 72 -13.86 0.33 26.03
CA LYS A 72 -14.64 -0.35 25.00
C LYS A 72 -14.70 -1.85 25.20
N LEU A 73 -13.65 -2.50 25.68
CA LEU A 73 -13.66 -3.92 26.02
C LEU A 73 -14.67 -4.23 27.12
N ILE A 74 -14.82 -3.34 28.10
CA ILE A 74 -15.77 -3.50 29.21
C ILE A 74 -17.19 -3.09 28.79
N LYS A 75 -17.38 -1.83 28.35
CA LYS A 75 -18.72 -1.27 28.14
C LYS A 75 -19.40 -1.72 26.86
N TYR A 76 -18.64 -1.74 25.75
CA TYR A 76 -19.16 -2.19 24.46
C TYR A 76 -19.15 -3.72 24.35
N ASN A 77 -18.22 -4.38 25.07
CA ASN A 77 -18.07 -5.83 25.17
C ASN A 77 -18.08 -6.51 23.78
N PRO A 78 -17.11 -6.19 22.89
CA PRO A 78 -17.08 -6.75 21.54
C PRO A 78 -16.87 -8.26 21.57
N GLU A 79 -17.38 -8.96 20.56
CA GLU A 79 -17.06 -10.37 20.31
C GLU A 79 -15.73 -10.52 19.58
N ILE A 80 -15.49 -9.60 18.64
CA ILE A 80 -14.29 -9.56 17.79
C ILE A 80 -13.53 -8.26 18.02
N VAL A 81 -12.21 -8.35 18.17
CA VAL A 81 -11.30 -7.20 18.09
C VAL A 81 -10.49 -7.33 16.80
N TYR A 82 -10.78 -6.46 15.84
CA TYR A 82 -10.05 -6.33 14.60
C TYR A 82 -8.96 -5.27 14.77
N LEU A 83 -7.71 -5.66 14.64
CA LEU A 83 -6.55 -4.80 14.86
C LEU A 83 -5.68 -4.70 13.61
N ALA A 84 -5.54 -3.49 13.05
CA ALA A 84 -4.50 -3.18 12.07
C ALA A 84 -3.15 -3.05 12.78
N ILE A 85 -2.36 -4.11 12.75
CA ILE A 85 -1.13 -4.24 13.55
C ILE A 85 0.13 -3.98 12.72
N THR A 86 1.15 -3.41 13.38
CA THR A 86 2.47 -3.22 12.83
C THR A 86 3.33 -4.47 13.07
N ALA A 87 4.07 -4.93 12.05
CA ALA A 87 4.83 -6.18 12.12
C ALA A 87 6.11 -6.09 12.97
N LYS A 88 6.75 -4.91 13.08
CA LYS A 88 8.05 -4.71 13.76
C LYS A 88 8.27 -3.27 14.20
N GLY A 89 9.35 -3.04 14.97
CA GLY A 89 9.79 -1.71 15.41
C GLY A 89 8.90 -1.13 16.50
N ILE A 90 9.01 0.18 16.73
CA ILE A 90 8.27 0.90 17.77
C ILE A 90 6.75 0.74 17.60
N GLY A 91 6.27 0.68 16.37
CA GLY A 91 4.85 0.43 16.08
C GLY A 91 4.38 -0.90 16.67
N PHE A 92 5.15 -1.97 16.50
CA PHE A 92 4.83 -3.28 17.07
C PHE A 92 4.76 -3.27 18.59
N TYR A 93 5.75 -2.65 19.25
CA TYR A 93 5.75 -2.54 20.72
C TYR A 93 4.56 -1.74 21.26
N LYS A 94 4.06 -0.79 20.49
CA LYS A 94 2.84 -0.04 20.82
C LYS A 94 1.57 -0.86 20.58
N ASP A 95 1.53 -1.65 19.50
CA ASP A 95 0.31 -2.36 19.10
C ASP A 95 0.13 -3.68 19.88
N PHE A 96 1.24 -4.32 20.29
CA PHE A 96 1.23 -5.59 21.03
C PHE A 96 0.45 -5.54 22.35
N PRO A 97 0.60 -4.52 23.26
CA PRO A 97 -0.20 -4.44 24.49
C PRO A 97 -1.70 -4.36 24.24
N ILE A 98 -2.11 -3.72 23.14
CA ILE A 98 -3.53 -3.63 22.76
C ILE A 98 -4.07 -5.01 22.38
N ALA A 99 -3.31 -5.76 21.58
CA ALA A 99 -3.68 -7.13 21.24
C ALA A 99 -3.71 -8.05 22.46
N LEU A 100 -2.75 -7.88 23.38
CA LEU A 100 -2.69 -8.63 24.63
C LEU A 100 -3.89 -8.33 25.52
N LEU A 101 -4.27 -7.06 25.69
CA LEU A 101 -5.47 -6.66 26.43
C LEU A 101 -6.73 -7.33 25.85
N ALA A 102 -6.91 -7.29 24.53
CA ALA A 102 -8.06 -7.94 23.90
C ALA A 102 -8.11 -9.44 24.22
N LYS A 103 -6.95 -10.12 24.22
CA LYS A 103 -6.85 -11.53 24.59
C LYS A 103 -7.16 -11.79 26.07
N LEU A 104 -6.64 -10.95 26.98
CA LEU A 104 -6.89 -11.06 28.42
C LEU A 104 -8.38 -10.88 28.74
N PHE A 105 -9.11 -10.06 27.97
CA PHE A 105 -10.56 -9.94 28.05
C PHE A 105 -11.33 -11.06 27.32
N GLY A 106 -10.64 -12.13 26.87
CA GLY A 106 -11.26 -13.29 26.23
C GLY A 106 -11.84 -13.02 24.84
N LYS A 107 -11.41 -11.94 24.16
CA LYS A 107 -11.98 -11.56 22.85
C LYS A 107 -11.32 -12.34 21.70
N ARG A 108 -12.10 -12.63 20.65
CA ARG A 108 -11.56 -13.17 19.41
C ARG A 108 -10.76 -12.07 18.69
N VAL A 109 -9.45 -12.27 18.55
CA VAL A 109 -8.54 -11.29 17.95
C VAL A 109 -8.27 -11.63 16.49
N VAL A 110 -8.42 -10.63 15.63
CA VAL A 110 -8.10 -10.67 14.20
C VAL A 110 -7.04 -9.62 13.92
N LEU A 111 -5.89 -10.05 13.43
CA LEU A 111 -4.78 -9.17 13.08
C LEU A 111 -4.76 -8.95 11.57
N HIS A 112 -4.86 -7.71 11.13
CA HIS A 112 -4.71 -7.38 9.71
C HIS A 112 -3.38 -6.65 9.48
N TYR A 113 -2.52 -7.26 8.67
CA TYR A 113 -1.18 -6.75 8.37
C TYR A 113 -1.18 -5.96 7.06
N HIS A 114 -0.79 -4.67 7.16
CA HIS A 114 -0.52 -3.80 6.02
C HIS A 114 0.97 -3.56 5.77
N ASN A 115 1.82 -4.18 6.57
CA ASN A 115 3.27 -4.19 6.44
C ASN A 115 3.82 -5.57 6.80
N LYS A 116 5.11 -5.81 6.58
CA LYS A 116 5.78 -7.08 6.84
C LYS A 116 7.05 -6.90 7.66
N GLY A 117 7.60 -7.99 8.14
CA GLY A 117 8.87 -8.00 8.87
C GLY A 117 8.86 -8.83 10.13
N VAL A 118 7.84 -9.68 10.33
CA VAL A 118 7.82 -10.68 11.40
C VAL A 118 9.00 -11.64 11.22
N ASN A 119 9.21 -12.17 10.02
CA ASN A 119 10.33 -13.06 9.70
C ASN A 119 11.70 -12.41 9.89
N LEU A 120 11.81 -11.08 9.70
CA LEU A 120 13.07 -10.35 9.88
C LEU A 120 13.46 -10.21 11.35
N LYS A 121 12.49 -10.27 12.28
CA LYS A 121 12.71 -10.08 13.71
C LYS A 121 12.56 -11.36 14.54
N GLN A 122 12.10 -12.44 13.94
CA GLN A 122 11.83 -13.71 14.63
C GLN A 122 13.06 -14.40 15.25
N HIS A 123 14.27 -13.98 14.92
CA HIS A 123 15.51 -14.47 15.51
C HIS A 123 15.88 -13.78 16.83
N LEU A 124 15.25 -12.62 17.11
CA LEU A 124 15.45 -11.87 18.36
C LEU A 124 14.53 -12.42 19.44
N PHE A 125 15.10 -12.86 20.57
CA PHE A 125 14.38 -13.55 21.64
C PHE A 125 13.10 -12.82 22.10
N VAL A 126 13.19 -11.50 22.35
CA VAL A 126 12.02 -10.70 22.79
C VAL A 126 10.91 -10.69 21.74
N TYR A 127 11.26 -10.52 20.46
CA TYR A 127 10.29 -10.57 19.37
C TYR A 127 9.68 -11.96 19.20
N ASP A 128 10.48 -13.03 19.28
CA ASP A 128 9.99 -14.40 19.16
C ASP A 128 8.97 -14.72 20.26
N LEU A 129 9.28 -14.34 21.53
CA LEU A 129 8.36 -14.52 22.65
C LEU A 129 7.05 -13.73 22.43
N MET A 130 7.14 -12.43 22.05
CA MET A 130 5.97 -11.61 21.80
C MET A 130 5.14 -12.14 20.63
N TYR A 131 5.76 -12.61 19.54
CA TYR A 131 5.05 -13.20 18.41
C TYR A 131 4.35 -14.51 18.81
N ARG A 132 4.97 -15.39 19.61
CA ARG A 132 4.31 -16.60 20.13
C ARG A 132 3.05 -16.28 20.92
N ILE A 133 3.11 -15.27 21.80
CA ILE A 133 1.96 -14.81 22.56
C ILE A 133 0.90 -14.20 21.63
N LEU A 134 1.33 -13.32 20.72
CA LEU A 134 0.45 -12.60 19.81
C LEU A 134 -0.36 -13.54 18.92
N PHE A 135 0.31 -14.50 18.28
CA PHE A 135 -0.31 -15.37 17.28
C PHE A 135 -1.05 -16.58 17.85
N LYS A 136 -0.87 -16.90 19.15
CA LYS A 136 -1.60 -17.98 19.81
C LYS A 136 -3.11 -17.71 19.75
N SER A 137 -3.88 -18.65 19.17
CA SER A 137 -5.35 -18.55 19.05
C SER A 137 -5.85 -17.27 18.35
N THR A 138 -5.12 -16.79 17.35
CA THR A 138 -5.43 -15.54 16.64
C THR A 138 -5.66 -15.85 15.15
N LYS A 139 -6.61 -15.15 14.53
CA LYS A 139 -6.80 -15.14 13.09
C LYS A 139 -6.00 -14.00 12.47
N VAL A 140 -5.44 -14.24 11.29
CA VAL A 140 -4.55 -13.28 10.60
C VAL A 140 -5.10 -13.02 9.21
N ILE A 141 -5.16 -11.74 8.83
CA ILE A 141 -5.47 -11.29 7.48
C ILE A 141 -4.19 -10.75 6.85
N LEU A 142 -3.85 -11.28 5.69
CA LEU A 142 -2.73 -10.83 4.87
C LEU A 142 -3.26 -10.33 3.52
N LEU A 143 -2.57 -9.36 2.94
CA LEU A 143 -2.96 -8.73 1.67
C LEU A 143 -2.69 -9.61 0.44
N SER A 144 -1.86 -10.65 0.59
CA SER A 144 -1.46 -11.56 -0.48
C SER A 144 -1.00 -12.90 0.11
N GLU A 145 -1.18 -13.99 -0.64
CA GLU A 145 -0.68 -15.31 -0.25
C GLU A 145 0.85 -15.34 -0.13
N ARG A 146 1.55 -14.56 -0.97
CA ARG A 146 3.01 -14.42 -0.93
C ARG A 146 3.53 -13.89 0.40
N LEU A 147 2.72 -13.12 1.12
CA LEU A 147 3.08 -12.58 2.44
C LEU A 147 2.99 -13.62 3.56
N TYR A 148 2.43 -14.81 3.32
CA TYR A 148 2.36 -15.85 4.33
C TYR A 148 3.74 -16.29 4.83
N VAL A 149 4.76 -16.21 4.00
CA VAL A 149 6.15 -16.52 4.39
C VAL A 149 6.63 -15.69 5.59
N ASP A 150 6.09 -14.48 5.76
CA ASP A 150 6.47 -13.57 6.86
C ASP A 150 6.00 -14.08 8.24
N VAL A 151 4.87 -14.77 8.30
CA VAL A 151 4.23 -15.21 9.57
C VAL A 151 4.19 -16.74 9.74
N LYS A 152 4.59 -17.54 8.76
CA LYS A 152 4.42 -19.00 8.73
C LYS A 152 5.02 -19.76 9.93
N LYS A 153 6.03 -19.18 10.61
CA LYS A 153 6.61 -19.76 11.82
C LYS A 153 5.60 -19.82 12.97
N TYR A 154 4.68 -18.86 13.03
CA TYR A 154 3.78 -18.66 14.18
C TYR A 154 2.32 -18.98 13.89
N VAL A 155 1.91 -18.96 12.63
CA VAL A 155 0.51 -19.10 12.23
C VAL A 155 0.33 -20.23 11.23
N LYS A 156 -0.52 -21.20 11.55
CA LYS A 156 -0.91 -22.26 10.61
C LYS A 156 -1.80 -21.66 9.50
N LYS A 157 -1.63 -22.11 8.24
CA LYS A 157 -2.35 -21.56 7.07
C LYS A 157 -3.87 -21.53 7.25
N LYS A 158 -4.47 -22.50 7.95
CA LYS A 158 -5.91 -22.54 8.29
C LYS A 158 -6.42 -21.37 9.16
N ASN A 159 -5.51 -20.63 9.78
CA ASN A 159 -5.83 -19.43 10.57
C ASN A 159 -5.49 -18.14 9.83
N VAL A 160 -5.12 -18.21 8.54
CA VAL A 160 -4.79 -17.07 7.70
C VAL A 160 -5.86 -16.88 6.65
N PHE A 161 -6.32 -15.65 6.51
CA PHE A 161 -7.19 -15.18 5.43
C PHE A 161 -6.42 -14.26 4.50
N PHE A 162 -6.76 -14.29 3.23
CA PHE A 162 -6.16 -13.40 2.24
C PHE A 162 -7.19 -12.36 1.79
N CYS A 163 -6.89 -11.09 2.05
CA CYS A 163 -7.75 -9.97 1.71
C CYS A 163 -6.93 -8.86 1.04
N PRO A 164 -6.74 -8.93 -0.28
CA PRO A 164 -6.14 -7.85 -1.05
C PRO A 164 -6.84 -6.53 -0.80
N ASN A 165 -6.08 -5.43 -0.76
CA ASN A 165 -6.65 -4.09 -0.67
C ASN A 165 -7.59 -3.81 -1.84
N GLY A 166 -8.60 -2.99 -1.60
CA GLY A 166 -9.43 -2.36 -2.61
C GLY A 166 -9.46 -0.84 -2.44
N ILE A 167 -9.73 -0.14 -3.52
CA ILE A 167 -9.83 1.32 -3.52
C ILE A 167 -11.14 1.77 -4.17
N PRO A 168 -11.67 2.95 -3.78
CA PRO A 168 -12.80 3.55 -4.47
C PRO A 168 -12.40 3.94 -5.89
N TYR A 169 -13.34 3.86 -6.81
CA TYR A 169 -13.18 4.43 -8.14
C TYR A 169 -14.00 5.73 -8.25
N PRO A 170 -13.55 6.69 -9.08
CA PRO A 170 -14.21 7.99 -9.19
C PRO A 170 -15.60 7.86 -9.86
N ASN A 171 -16.51 8.79 -9.52
CA ASN A 171 -17.87 8.83 -10.07
C ASN A 171 -17.94 9.32 -11.53
N PHE A 172 -16.79 9.46 -12.20
CA PHE A 172 -16.73 9.82 -13.61
C PHE A 172 -16.18 8.65 -14.44
N LYS A 173 -16.57 8.61 -15.72
CA LYS A 173 -16.11 7.56 -16.63
C LYS A 173 -14.60 7.70 -16.86
N VAL A 174 -13.82 6.77 -16.31
CA VAL A 174 -12.39 6.68 -16.59
C VAL A 174 -12.23 6.31 -18.06
N LYS A 175 -11.66 7.23 -18.83
CA LYS A 175 -11.32 6.94 -20.23
C LYS A 175 -10.00 6.16 -20.22
N ILE A 176 -10.02 4.97 -20.81
CA ILE A 176 -8.77 4.27 -21.12
C ILE A 176 -8.01 5.19 -22.08
N SER A 177 -6.74 5.43 -21.80
CA SER A 177 -5.90 6.17 -22.74
C SER A 177 -5.80 5.34 -24.03
N SER A 178 -6.69 5.63 -24.99
CA SER A 178 -6.62 5.05 -26.35
C SER A 178 -5.50 5.70 -27.19
N LYS A 179 -4.55 6.39 -26.54
CA LYS A 179 -3.71 7.39 -27.22
C LYS A 179 -2.22 7.30 -26.90
N ILE A 180 -1.68 6.10 -26.70
CA ILE A 180 -0.25 5.95 -26.98
C ILE A 180 -0.16 5.94 -28.51
N SER A 181 0.05 7.12 -29.11
CA SER A 181 0.25 7.26 -30.56
C SER A 181 1.75 7.35 -30.82
N LYS A 182 2.21 6.78 -31.91
CA LYS A 182 3.61 6.90 -32.36
C LYS A 182 4.05 8.35 -32.56
N ASP A 183 3.09 9.26 -32.79
CA ASP A 183 3.35 10.68 -33.02
C ASP A 183 3.39 11.53 -31.74
N LYS A 184 3.08 10.94 -30.57
CA LYS A 184 3.10 11.63 -29.28
C LYS A 184 4.28 11.21 -28.43
N VAL A 185 4.89 12.17 -27.73
CA VAL A 185 5.89 11.89 -26.70
C VAL A 185 5.21 11.17 -25.52
N PRO A 186 5.57 9.90 -25.23
CA PRO A 186 4.95 9.12 -24.15
C PRO A 186 5.19 9.75 -22.78
N LYS A 187 4.17 9.70 -21.92
CA LYS A 187 4.20 10.23 -20.55
C LYS A 187 4.30 9.10 -19.53
N LEU A 188 5.43 9.00 -18.89
CA LEU A 188 5.68 8.09 -17.78
C LEU A 188 5.24 8.73 -16.48
N LEU A 189 4.73 7.94 -15.54
CA LEU A 189 4.33 8.38 -14.21
C LEU A 189 4.98 7.54 -13.12
N PHE A 190 5.64 8.22 -12.18
CA PHE A 190 6.01 7.70 -10.86
C PHE A 190 5.15 8.39 -9.80
N LEU A 191 4.44 7.62 -8.97
CA LEU A 191 3.54 8.15 -7.95
C LEU A 191 3.87 7.53 -6.59
N SER A 192 4.63 8.23 -5.77
CA SER A 192 4.97 7.88 -4.39
C SER A 192 5.72 9.03 -3.73
N ASN A 193 5.77 9.05 -2.40
CA ASN A 193 6.74 9.91 -1.72
C ASN A 193 8.17 9.58 -2.20
N LEU A 194 9.04 10.60 -2.20
CA LEU A 194 10.43 10.51 -2.60
C LEU A 194 11.23 9.73 -1.54
N ILE A 195 11.07 8.42 -1.57
CA ILE A 195 11.77 7.46 -0.71
C ILE A 195 12.67 6.61 -1.60
N GLU A 196 13.94 6.47 -1.26
CA GLU A 196 14.90 5.73 -2.07
C GLU A 196 14.43 4.30 -2.33
N GLY A 197 13.95 3.62 -1.28
CA GLY A 197 13.39 2.27 -1.40
C GLY A 197 12.19 2.15 -2.36
N LYS A 198 11.51 3.26 -2.69
CA LYS A 198 10.44 3.27 -3.71
C LYS A 198 10.96 3.28 -5.16
N GLY A 199 12.29 3.35 -5.32
CA GLY A 199 12.94 3.20 -6.61
C GLY A 199 13.13 4.50 -7.39
N VAL A 200 13.08 5.66 -6.73
CA VAL A 200 13.28 6.99 -7.36
C VAL A 200 14.57 7.02 -8.19
N TYR A 201 15.69 6.68 -7.59
CA TYR A 201 16.98 6.70 -8.27
C TYR A 201 17.12 5.56 -9.30
N VAL A 202 16.51 4.40 -9.06
CA VAL A 202 16.47 3.30 -10.04
C VAL A 202 15.77 3.74 -11.33
N LEU A 203 14.65 4.47 -11.18
CA LEU A 203 13.94 5.02 -12.34
C LEU A 203 14.78 6.07 -13.05
N LEU A 204 15.39 7.03 -12.33
CA LEU A 204 16.25 8.05 -12.96
C LEU A 204 17.42 7.43 -13.75
N GLU A 205 18.07 6.39 -13.22
CA GLU A 205 19.12 5.69 -13.96
C GLU A 205 18.58 4.95 -15.21
N ALA A 206 17.37 4.38 -15.14
CA ALA A 206 16.73 3.80 -16.31
C ALA A 206 16.39 4.87 -17.38
N LEU A 207 15.88 6.02 -16.95
CA LEU A 207 15.57 7.14 -17.83
C LEU A 207 16.82 7.71 -18.49
N LYS A 208 17.98 7.75 -17.79
CA LYS A 208 19.28 8.12 -18.38
C LYS A 208 19.65 7.22 -19.55
N ILE A 209 19.45 5.90 -19.39
CA ILE A 209 19.75 4.94 -20.45
C ILE A 209 18.88 5.24 -21.68
N LEU A 210 17.57 5.42 -21.49
CA LEU A 210 16.63 5.72 -22.57
C LEU A 210 16.94 7.05 -23.28
N ASN A 211 17.30 8.08 -22.51
CA ASN A 211 17.68 9.38 -23.03
C ASN A 211 18.99 9.30 -23.87
N PHE A 212 19.96 8.52 -23.39
CA PHE A 212 21.21 8.26 -24.13
C PHE A 212 20.96 7.50 -25.43
N GLU A 213 19.98 6.60 -25.47
CA GLU A 213 19.53 5.90 -26.68
C GLU A 213 18.69 6.78 -27.61
N GLY A 214 18.47 8.06 -27.28
CA GLY A 214 17.69 9.00 -28.08
C GLY A 214 16.18 8.81 -28.05
N LEU A 215 15.65 8.00 -27.12
CA LEU A 215 14.21 7.82 -26.96
C LEU A 215 13.57 9.11 -26.43
N LYS A 216 12.46 9.53 -27.08
CA LYS A 216 11.68 10.67 -26.61
C LYS A 216 10.63 10.21 -25.60
N PHE A 217 10.62 10.81 -24.42
CA PHE A 217 9.63 10.59 -23.35
C PHE A 217 9.53 11.81 -22.44
N GLN A 218 8.47 11.88 -21.66
CA GLN A 218 8.36 12.74 -20.47
C GLN A 218 8.09 11.87 -19.26
N CYS A 219 8.68 12.17 -18.10
CA CYS A 219 8.44 11.45 -16.86
C CYS A 219 8.09 12.39 -15.73
N ASN A 220 6.91 12.19 -15.15
CA ASN A 220 6.41 12.95 -14.00
C ASN A 220 6.64 12.18 -12.70
N PHE A 221 7.33 12.80 -11.76
CA PHE A 221 7.42 12.35 -10.38
C PHE A 221 6.38 13.08 -9.54
N VAL A 222 5.50 12.33 -8.86
CA VAL A 222 4.40 12.86 -8.05
C VAL A 222 4.47 12.24 -6.66
N GLY A 223 4.48 13.09 -5.64
CA GLY A 223 4.52 12.67 -4.23
C GLY A 223 5.17 13.71 -3.34
N GLY A 224 5.26 13.42 -2.05
CA GLY A 224 5.95 14.29 -1.11
C GLY A 224 7.41 13.94 -0.96
N GLU A 225 8.19 14.83 -0.39
CA GLU A 225 9.53 14.51 0.09
C GLU A 225 9.48 13.42 1.15
N GLY A 226 10.51 12.60 1.20
CA GLY A 226 10.72 11.53 2.18
C GLY A 226 12.16 11.57 2.70
N ASP A 227 12.91 10.50 2.47
CA ASP A 227 14.37 10.45 2.69
C ASP A 227 15.16 11.11 1.55
N ILE A 228 14.49 11.41 0.42
CA ILE A 228 15.02 12.20 -0.68
C ILE A 228 14.31 13.56 -0.66
N SER A 229 15.08 14.65 -0.50
CA SER A 229 14.58 16.01 -0.62
C SER A 229 14.42 16.44 -2.09
N LEU A 230 13.64 17.50 -2.33
CA LEU A 230 13.51 18.09 -3.66
C LEU A 230 14.86 18.55 -4.22
N SER A 231 15.72 19.12 -3.37
CA SER A 231 17.07 19.53 -3.78
C SER A 231 17.91 18.36 -4.27
N GLN A 232 17.89 17.23 -3.55
CA GLN A 232 18.61 16.02 -3.94
C GLN A 232 18.05 15.41 -5.24
N LEU A 233 16.72 15.42 -5.41
CA LEU A 233 16.07 14.95 -6.64
C LEU A 233 16.52 15.80 -7.85
N ASN A 234 16.44 17.14 -7.73
CA ASN A 234 16.83 18.07 -8.80
C ASN A 234 18.32 17.96 -9.13
N GLN A 235 19.18 17.86 -8.12
CA GLN A 235 20.62 17.64 -8.33
C GLN A 235 20.87 16.33 -9.10
N LYS A 236 20.17 15.24 -8.76
CA LYS A 236 20.32 13.97 -9.47
C LYS A 236 19.80 14.05 -10.91
N ILE A 237 18.65 14.73 -11.15
CA ILE A 237 18.12 14.99 -12.50
C ILE A 237 19.14 15.75 -13.36
N ASN A 238 19.74 16.82 -12.84
CA ASN A 238 20.73 17.61 -13.55
C ASN A 238 22.00 16.82 -13.84
N ASN A 239 22.53 16.08 -12.85
CA ASN A 239 23.73 15.25 -13.02
C ASN A 239 23.55 14.14 -14.07
N LEU A 240 22.30 13.73 -14.33
CA LEU A 240 21.97 12.73 -15.35
C LEU A 240 21.53 13.35 -16.69
N ASN A 241 21.53 14.68 -16.83
CA ASN A 241 21.07 15.43 -18.01
C ASN A 241 19.62 15.11 -18.41
N LEU A 242 18.73 15.00 -17.40
CA LEU A 242 17.33 14.64 -17.58
C LEU A 242 16.34 15.83 -17.40
N GLN A 243 16.83 17.06 -17.23
CA GLN A 243 16.01 18.25 -16.93
C GLN A 243 14.98 18.59 -18.02
N ASN A 244 15.20 18.13 -19.25
CA ASN A 244 14.28 18.38 -20.38
C ASN A 244 13.17 17.33 -20.50
N CYS A 245 13.26 16.19 -19.79
CA CYS A 245 12.31 15.09 -19.90
C CYS A 245 11.76 14.60 -18.55
N VAL A 246 12.27 15.09 -17.41
CA VAL A 246 11.80 14.72 -16.07
C VAL A 246 11.28 15.94 -15.34
N SER A 247 10.10 15.82 -14.74
CA SER A 247 9.45 16.87 -13.94
C SER A 247 9.00 16.34 -12.60
N TYR A 248 9.13 17.17 -11.53
CA TYR A 248 8.54 16.92 -10.24
C TYR A 248 7.31 17.80 -10.04
N LEU A 249 6.16 17.18 -9.79
CA LEU A 249 4.87 17.87 -9.70
C LEU A 249 4.39 18.05 -8.24
N GLY A 250 5.19 17.65 -7.26
CA GLY A 250 4.81 17.73 -5.85
C GLY A 250 3.71 16.76 -5.45
N LYS A 251 3.17 16.96 -4.24
CA LYS A 251 2.04 16.17 -3.72
C LYS A 251 0.77 16.48 -4.50
N LYS A 252 0.05 15.45 -4.94
CA LYS A 252 -1.26 15.58 -5.58
C LYS A 252 -2.25 14.61 -4.93
N TYR A 253 -3.46 15.08 -4.75
CA TYR A 253 -4.54 14.33 -4.11
C TYR A 253 -5.82 14.43 -4.94
N ASN A 254 -6.77 13.54 -4.72
CA ASN A 254 -8.11 13.57 -5.31
C ASN A 254 -8.09 13.83 -6.84
N ASP A 255 -8.83 14.80 -7.32
CA ASP A 255 -9.01 15.07 -8.75
C ASP A 255 -7.72 15.46 -9.47
N ASP A 256 -6.79 16.16 -8.81
CA ASP A 256 -5.51 16.49 -9.43
C ASP A 256 -4.65 15.25 -9.66
N LYS A 257 -4.67 14.31 -8.72
CA LYS A 257 -4.02 13.01 -8.91
C LYS A 257 -4.70 12.22 -10.04
N HIS A 258 -6.03 12.21 -10.08
CA HIS A 258 -6.78 11.53 -11.13
C HIS A 258 -6.49 12.11 -12.52
N LYS A 259 -6.40 13.44 -12.66
CA LYS A 259 -6.02 14.10 -13.92
C LYS A 259 -4.63 13.66 -14.40
N ILE A 260 -3.67 13.53 -13.48
CA ILE A 260 -2.31 13.09 -13.83
C ILE A 260 -2.35 11.63 -14.29
N LEU A 261 -3.00 10.73 -13.55
CA LEU A 261 -3.17 9.33 -13.96
C LEU A 261 -3.84 9.23 -15.32
N GLN A 262 -4.91 10.01 -15.58
CA GLN A 262 -5.65 10.04 -16.85
C GLN A 262 -4.79 10.54 -18.03
N SER A 263 -3.82 11.41 -17.78
CA SER A 263 -2.96 12.02 -18.81
C SER A 263 -1.63 11.29 -19.00
N SER A 264 -1.37 10.24 -18.23
CA SER A 264 -0.18 9.41 -18.32
C SER A 264 -0.41 8.21 -19.24
N ASP A 265 0.68 7.65 -19.76
CA ASP A 265 0.64 6.54 -20.71
C ASP A 265 1.22 5.24 -20.10
N ILE A 266 2.21 5.33 -19.22
CA ILE A 266 2.88 4.19 -18.59
C ILE A 266 3.11 4.51 -17.11
N PHE A 267 2.79 3.59 -16.23
CA PHE A 267 3.05 3.69 -14.81
C PHE A 267 4.29 2.89 -14.42
N VAL A 268 5.25 3.53 -13.73
CA VAL A 268 6.53 2.91 -13.37
C VAL A 268 6.78 3.03 -11.87
N PHE A 269 6.83 1.89 -11.17
CA PHE A 269 7.02 1.84 -9.73
C PHE A 269 8.04 0.76 -9.35
N PRO A 270 9.35 1.00 -9.53
CA PRO A 270 10.42 0.01 -9.37
C PRO A 270 10.85 -0.11 -7.90
N THR A 271 9.88 -0.30 -7.01
CA THR A 271 10.09 -0.34 -5.56
C THR A 271 10.92 -1.53 -5.12
N PHE A 272 11.82 -1.31 -4.18
CA PHE A 272 12.49 -2.34 -3.36
C PHE A 272 12.30 -2.06 -1.87
N TYR A 273 11.27 -1.27 -1.54
CA TYR A 273 10.96 -0.89 -0.16
C TYR A 273 10.53 -2.11 0.65
N HIS A 274 11.37 -2.51 1.58
CA HIS A 274 11.23 -3.77 2.33
C HIS A 274 9.92 -3.90 3.13
N ASN A 275 9.20 -2.80 3.41
CA ASN A 275 7.89 -2.84 4.06
C ASN A 275 6.72 -2.87 3.06
N GLU A 276 7.00 -2.87 1.75
CA GLU A 276 5.95 -2.92 0.74
C GLU A 276 5.20 -4.25 0.79
N CYS A 277 3.87 -4.18 0.90
CA CYS A 277 3.02 -5.35 0.92
C CYS A 277 2.08 -5.39 -0.28
N PHE A 278 1.30 -4.33 -0.47
CA PHE A 278 0.26 -4.27 -1.48
C PHE A 278 -0.03 -2.81 -1.84
N PRO A 279 0.80 -2.18 -2.69
CA PRO A 279 0.78 -0.74 -2.94
C PRO A 279 -0.50 -0.29 -3.64
N LEU A 280 -1.23 0.64 -3.03
CA LEU A 280 -2.47 1.19 -3.57
C LEU A 280 -2.26 1.93 -4.89
N VAL A 281 -1.09 2.51 -5.09
CA VAL A 281 -0.75 3.24 -6.33
C VAL A 281 -0.75 2.36 -7.58
N LEU A 282 -0.49 1.05 -7.43
CA LEU A 282 -0.62 0.09 -8.53
C LEU A 282 -2.09 -0.13 -8.89
N LEU A 283 -2.97 -0.21 -7.87
CA LEU A 283 -4.41 -0.32 -8.08
C LEU A 283 -4.95 0.95 -8.75
N GLU A 284 -4.45 2.12 -8.34
CA GLU A 284 -4.78 3.40 -8.97
C GLU A 284 -4.36 3.42 -10.44
N ALA A 285 -3.14 3.00 -10.76
CA ALA A 285 -2.67 2.92 -12.14
C ALA A 285 -3.51 1.95 -13.00
N MET A 286 -3.79 0.76 -12.46
CA MET A 286 -4.64 -0.23 -13.14
C MET A 286 -6.08 0.28 -13.34
N MET A 287 -6.63 0.99 -12.36
CA MET A 287 -7.95 1.61 -12.47
C MET A 287 -8.05 2.56 -13.68
N PHE A 288 -6.97 3.29 -13.97
CA PHE A 288 -6.88 4.17 -15.13
C PHE A 288 -6.42 3.47 -16.42
N GLY A 289 -6.26 2.15 -16.40
CA GLY A 289 -5.86 1.37 -17.57
C GLY A 289 -4.41 1.62 -18.00
N LEU A 290 -3.54 2.07 -17.10
CA LEU A 290 -2.13 2.26 -17.40
C LEU A 290 -1.40 0.90 -17.38
N PRO A 291 -0.60 0.57 -18.40
CA PRO A 291 0.33 -0.54 -18.30
C PRO A 291 1.35 -0.24 -17.18
N VAL A 292 1.59 -1.23 -16.33
CA VAL A 292 2.39 -1.08 -15.12
C VAL A 292 3.74 -1.78 -15.27
N ILE A 293 4.81 -1.12 -14.84
CA ILE A 293 6.11 -1.78 -14.62
C ILE A 293 6.45 -1.66 -13.14
N SER A 294 6.67 -2.80 -12.48
CA SER A 294 7.03 -2.84 -11.07
C SER A 294 8.00 -3.99 -10.77
N THR A 295 8.17 -4.34 -9.51
CA THR A 295 9.13 -5.37 -9.08
C THR A 295 8.43 -6.52 -8.37
N ASN A 296 9.18 -7.58 -8.06
CA ASN A 296 8.70 -8.74 -7.30
C ASN A 296 8.64 -8.51 -5.77
N GLU A 297 8.47 -7.24 -5.31
CA GLU A 297 8.41 -6.93 -3.89
C GLU A 297 7.02 -7.23 -3.29
N GLY A 298 6.99 -7.88 -2.11
CA GLY A 298 5.77 -8.16 -1.36
C GLY A 298 4.71 -8.93 -2.16
N GLY A 299 3.49 -8.38 -2.19
CA GLY A 299 2.34 -8.90 -2.95
C GLY A 299 2.20 -8.32 -4.36
N ILE A 300 3.17 -7.54 -4.85
CA ILE A 300 3.10 -6.92 -6.18
C ILE A 300 2.86 -7.94 -7.31
N PRO A 301 3.49 -9.15 -7.33
CA PRO A 301 3.22 -10.14 -8.37
C PRO A 301 1.80 -10.72 -8.33
N ASP A 302 1.03 -10.48 -7.28
CA ASP A 302 -0.40 -10.82 -7.25
C ASP A 302 -1.26 -9.71 -7.87
N ILE A 303 -0.78 -8.46 -7.84
CA ILE A 303 -1.41 -7.30 -8.49
C ILE A 303 -1.07 -7.25 -9.98
N VAL A 304 0.21 -7.35 -10.31
CA VAL A 304 0.72 -7.25 -11.69
C VAL A 304 1.11 -8.63 -12.17
N LYS A 305 0.43 -9.13 -13.20
CA LYS A 305 0.76 -10.39 -13.86
C LYS A 305 1.75 -10.10 -14.99
N ASP A 306 2.97 -10.65 -14.84
CA ASP A 306 4.06 -10.39 -15.77
C ASP A 306 3.71 -10.81 -17.20
N GLY A 307 3.91 -9.89 -18.16
CA GLY A 307 3.55 -10.05 -19.56
C GLY A 307 2.05 -9.96 -19.88
N GLU A 308 1.16 -9.90 -18.86
CA GLU A 308 -0.29 -9.89 -19.07
C GLU A 308 -0.94 -8.56 -18.68
N THR A 309 -0.74 -8.08 -17.44
CA THR A 309 -1.29 -6.82 -16.93
C THR A 309 -0.20 -5.76 -16.65
N GLY A 310 1.04 -6.09 -16.96
CA GLY A 310 2.21 -5.25 -16.76
C GLY A 310 3.50 -6.06 -16.89
N PHE A 311 4.61 -5.48 -16.45
CA PHE A 311 5.89 -6.18 -16.35
C PHE A 311 6.42 -6.17 -14.93
N ILE A 312 7.02 -7.30 -14.52
CA ILE A 312 7.77 -7.45 -13.28
C ILE A 312 9.26 -7.50 -13.62
N VAL A 313 10.02 -6.56 -13.07
CA VAL A 313 11.48 -6.50 -13.20
C VAL A 313 12.16 -6.84 -11.86
N GLU A 314 13.42 -7.21 -11.91
CA GLU A 314 14.22 -7.39 -10.70
C GLU A 314 14.45 -6.05 -9.99
N LYS A 315 14.58 -6.13 -8.67
CA LYS A 315 14.85 -4.96 -7.83
C LYS A 315 16.22 -4.35 -8.18
N GLN A 316 16.29 -3.03 -8.20
CA GLN A 316 17.55 -2.31 -8.40
C GLN A 316 18.28 -2.65 -9.72
N LYS A 317 17.52 -2.96 -10.79
CA LYS A 317 18.04 -3.27 -12.13
C LYS A 317 17.58 -2.22 -13.16
N PRO A 318 18.23 -1.05 -13.21
CA PRO A 318 17.80 0.04 -14.09
C PRO A 318 17.86 -0.33 -15.59
N LYS A 319 18.80 -1.17 -16.02
CA LYS A 319 18.86 -1.64 -17.42
C LYS A 319 17.60 -2.44 -17.79
N GLN A 320 17.23 -3.42 -16.98
CA GLN A 320 16.02 -4.22 -17.20
C GLN A 320 14.75 -3.35 -17.16
N LEU A 321 14.71 -2.34 -16.27
CA LEU A 321 13.62 -1.38 -16.21
C LEU A 321 13.54 -0.55 -17.50
N ALA A 322 14.67 -0.04 -18.00
CA ALA A 322 14.74 0.71 -19.24
C ALA A 322 14.25 -0.13 -20.44
N GLU A 323 14.66 -1.39 -20.55
CA GLU A 323 14.21 -2.31 -21.60
C GLU A 323 12.68 -2.47 -21.61
N LYS A 324 12.04 -2.60 -20.42
CA LYS A 324 10.58 -2.75 -20.34
C LYS A 324 9.84 -1.44 -20.63
N ILE A 325 10.39 -0.29 -20.24
CA ILE A 325 9.84 1.02 -20.60
C ILE A 325 9.92 1.19 -22.13
N LYS A 326 11.09 0.95 -22.73
CA LYS A 326 11.32 1.01 -24.16
C LYS A 326 10.33 0.12 -24.93
N TRP A 327 10.13 -1.11 -24.44
CA TRP A 327 9.19 -2.03 -25.07
C TRP A 327 7.76 -1.49 -25.14
N PHE A 328 7.26 -0.85 -24.06
CA PHE A 328 5.94 -0.21 -24.08
C PHE A 328 5.89 1.00 -25.03
N ILE A 329 6.95 1.78 -25.10
CA ILE A 329 7.04 2.95 -26.00
C ILE A 329 7.01 2.50 -27.46
N GLU A 330 7.77 1.45 -27.80
CA GLU A 330 7.88 0.92 -29.17
C GLU A 330 6.66 0.08 -29.58
N ASN A 331 5.88 -0.44 -28.62
CA ASN A 331 4.70 -1.27 -28.85
C ASN A 331 3.42 -0.66 -28.26
N PRO A 332 2.97 0.53 -28.70
CA PRO A 332 1.89 1.28 -28.06
C PRO A 332 0.56 0.53 -28.05
N GLU A 333 0.22 -0.21 -29.09
CA GLU A 333 -1.02 -1.01 -29.16
C GLU A 333 -1.03 -2.14 -28.11
N LYS A 334 0.12 -2.82 -27.94
CA LYS A 334 0.27 -3.85 -26.91
C LYS A 334 0.24 -3.25 -25.50
N ALA A 335 0.86 -2.07 -25.32
CA ALA A 335 0.81 -1.36 -24.04
C ALA A 335 -0.64 -1.03 -23.65
N ILE A 336 -1.45 -0.53 -24.58
CA ILE A 336 -2.89 -0.27 -24.37
C ILE A 336 -3.62 -1.57 -23.98
N LEU A 337 -3.36 -2.68 -24.67
CA LEU A 337 -4.00 -3.97 -24.37
C LEU A 337 -3.62 -4.47 -22.97
N VAL A 338 -2.34 -4.36 -22.59
CA VAL A 338 -1.85 -4.71 -21.25
C VAL A 338 -2.52 -3.85 -20.17
N GLY A 339 -2.60 -2.53 -20.40
CA GLY A 339 -3.29 -1.62 -19.49
C GLY A 339 -4.79 -1.95 -19.34
N LYS A 340 -5.46 -2.28 -20.45
CA LYS A 340 -6.89 -2.71 -20.44
C LYS A 340 -7.10 -3.98 -19.61
N LYS A 341 -6.25 -5.00 -19.78
CA LYS A 341 -6.31 -6.21 -18.96
C LYS A 341 -6.08 -5.90 -17.48
N GLY A 342 -5.15 -4.98 -17.17
CA GLY A 342 -4.94 -4.47 -15.81
C GLY A 342 -6.20 -3.83 -15.25
N GLN A 343 -6.90 -3.02 -16.03
CA GLN A 343 -8.14 -2.36 -15.62
C GLN A 343 -9.27 -3.38 -15.38
N GLU A 344 -9.44 -4.37 -16.25
CA GLU A 344 -10.40 -5.45 -16.07
C GLU A 344 -10.13 -6.22 -14.77
N MET A 345 -8.85 -6.52 -14.47
CA MET A 345 -8.45 -7.16 -13.23
C MET A 345 -8.74 -6.27 -12.00
N PHE A 346 -8.53 -4.95 -12.09
CA PHE A 346 -8.89 -4.01 -11.04
C PHE A 346 -10.38 -4.08 -10.72
N PHE A 347 -11.25 -3.94 -11.71
CA PHE A 347 -12.71 -3.96 -11.50
C PHE A 347 -13.20 -5.30 -10.95
N LYS A 348 -12.58 -6.41 -11.35
CA LYS A 348 -12.93 -7.73 -10.85
C LYS A 348 -12.49 -8.00 -9.41
N HIS A 349 -11.36 -7.46 -8.98
CA HIS A 349 -10.70 -7.92 -7.76
C HIS A 349 -10.36 -6.84 -6.73
N TYR A 350 -10.25 -5.56 -7.14
CA TYR A 350 -9.61 -4.53 -6.33
C TYR A 350 -10.45 -3.26 -6.13
N THR A 351 -11.74 -3.32 -6.46
CA THR A 351 -12.67 -2.24 -6.08
C THR A 351 -12.89 -2.24 -4.57
N LEU A 352 -13.25 -1.09 -4.02
CA LEU A 352 -13.58 -0.96 -2.61
C LEU A 352 -14.70 -1.94 -2.20
N GLU A 353 -15.75 -2.04 -2.99
CA GLU A 353 -16.88 -2.96 -2.73
C GLU A 353 -16.43 -4.43 -2.61
N VAL A 354 -15.53 -4.88 -3.49
CA VAL A 354 -14.98 -6.25 -3.44
C VAL A 354 -14.16 -6.46 -2.17
N PHE A 355 -13.37 -5.47 -1.75
CA PHE A 355 -12.62 -5.51 -0.49
C PHE A 355 -13.54 -5.58 0.71
N GLU A 356 -14.57 -4.73 0.78
CA GLU A 356 -15.55 -4.69 1.87
C GLU A 356 -16.29 -6.02 2.01
N LYS A 357 -16.76 -6.60 0.91
CA LYS A 357 -17.41 -7.93 0.90
C LYS A 357 -16.47 -9.03 1.41
N ARG A 358 -15.16 -8.98 1.08
CA ARG A 358 -14.17 -9.92 1.61
C ARG A 358 -14.00 -9.78 3.13
N ILE A 359 -13.90 -8.55 3.64
CA ILE A 359 -13.80 -8.32 5.09
C ILE A 359 -15.03 -8.86 5.81
N ILE A 360 -16.24 -8.60 5.31
CA ILE A 360 -17.49 -9.12 5.89
C ILE A 360 -17.48 -10.65 5.90
N HIS A 361 -17.12 -11.27 4.76
CA HIS A 361 -17.04 -12.72 4.66
C HIS A 361 -16.08 -13.33 5.70
N ILE A 362 -14.89 -12.72 5.86
CA ILE A 362 -13.90 -13.14 6.86
C ILE A 362 -14.46 -13.00 8.29
N LEU A 363 -15.06 -11.86 8.62
CA LEU A 363 -15.63 -11.64 9.96
C LEU A 363 -16.77 -12.62 10.28
N ASN A 364 -17.54 -13.04 9.28
CA ASN A 364 -18.59 -14.04 9.45
C ASN A 364 -18.04 -15.45 9.73
N GLN A 365 -16.82 -15.76 9.28
CA GLN A 365 -16.15 -17.05 9.53
C GLN A 365 -15.42 -17.11 10.89
N ILE A 366 -15.31 -16.02 11.61
CA ILE A 366 -14.66 -15.89 12.91
C ILE A 366 -15.69 -15.90 14.04
#